data_c32ff42ff4d265ac0208b42a76c13862
#
_entry.id   c32ff42ff4d265ac0208b42a76c13862
#
_cell.length_a   1.000
_cell.length_b   1.000
_cell.length_c   1.000
_cell.angle_alpha   90.00
_cell.angle_beta   90.00
_cell.angle_gamma   90.00
#
_symmetry.space_group_name_H-M   'P 1'
#
loop_
_entity.id
_entity.type
_entity.pdbx_description
1 polymer ?
#
loop_
_entity_poly.entity_id
_entity_poly.type
_entity_poly.pdbx_seq_one_letter_code
_entity_poly.pdbx_strand_id
1 'polypeptide(L)'
;AQKHVRKQWENLEAMNPHRAAHYGSFAFKPLNILNAMDGGINDITGNVLQLEGHVQNEVIYSEASQALSVSKFGKLKSSLILQYVIPLFLIFLSFGSMSKEKETQRIKLLILQGASIDKLVNAKSISVWIYGLFLLVVTVIIQIIIGSTNPEIFKRLAYILLSYGLYYFIITSLSTYPVSYTHL
;
A
#
# COMPACT_ATOMS: atom_id res chain seq x y z
N ALA A 1 18.69 17.84 -5.22
CA ALA A 1 17.84 18.97 -4.80
C ALA A 1 18.40 19.63 -3.54
N GLN A 2 18.52 18.96 -2.38
CA GLN A 2 18.97 19.56 -1.11
C GLN A 2 20.38 20.19 -1.21
N LYS A 3 21.35 19.50 -1.83
CA LYS A 3 22.70 20.06 -2.06
C LYS A 3 22.69 21.32 -2.94
N HIS A 4 21.77 21.41 -3.88
CA HIS A 4 21.65 22.57 -4.76
C HIS A 4 21.10 23.79 -4.03
N VAL A 5 20.06 23.61 -3.22
CA VAL A 5 19.50 24.66 -2.37
C VAL A 5 20.55 25.18 -1.38
N ARG A 6 21.33 24.27 -0.76
CA ARG A 6 22.42 24.65 0.15
C ARG A 6 23.48 25.50 -0.56
N LYS A 7 23.91 25.11 -1.77
CA LYS A 7 24.86 25.91 -2.57
C LYS A 7 24.30 27.28 -2.94
N GLN A 8 23.00 27.37 -3.23
CA GLN A 8 22.39 28.67 -3.48
C GLN A 8 22.47 29.58 -2.25
N TRP A 9 22.21 29.04 -1.06
CA TRP A 9 22.36 29.78 0.20
C TRP A 9 23.81 30.22 0.47
N GLU A 10 24.79 29.35 0.22
CA GLU A 10 26.21 29.63 0.42
C GLU A 10 26.74 30.73 -0.57
N ASN A 11 26.10 30.89 -1.72
CA ASN A 11 26.44 31.90 -2.72
C ASN A 11 25.71 33.24 -2.52
N LEU A 12 24.84 33.38 -1.53
CA LEU A 12 24.18 34.64 -1.25
C LEU A 12 25.13 35.58 -0.53
N GLU A 13 25.16 36.86 -0.97
CA GLU A 13 25.86 37.91 -0.25
C GLU A 13 25.27 38.12 1.14
N ALA A 14 26.07 38.71 2.03
CA ALA A 14 25.64 39.06 3.38
C ALA A 14 24.38 39.96 3.33
N MET A 15 23.28 39.47 3.89
CA MET A 15 22.00 40.18 3.87
C MET A 15 21.48 40.39 5.29
N ASN A 16 20.56 41.35 5.45
CA ASN A 16 19.88 41.58 6.71
C ASN A 16 19.18 40.29 7.18
N PRO A 17 19.28 39.90 8.47
CA PRO A 17 18.64 38.69 9.01
C PRO A 17 17.15 38.59 8.74
N HIS A 18 16.43 39.71 8.80
CA HIS A 18 15.00 39.75 8.48
C HIS A 18 14.72 39.38 7.02
N ARG A 19 15.53 39.91 6.07
CA ARG A 19 15.41 39.54 4.66
C ARG A 19 15.78 38.08 4.41
N ALA A 20 16.75 37.55 5.12
CA ALA A 20 17.14 36.16 5.06
C ALA A 20 15.99 35.23 5.53
N ALA A 21 15.25 35.63 6.57
CA ALA A 21 14.10 34.85 7.05
C ALA A 21 12.97 34.74 5.99
N HIS A 22 12.79 35.77 5.16
CA HIS A 22 11.79 35.75 4.07
C HIS A 22 12.29 35.14 2.75
N TYR A 23 13.59 34.86 2.65
CA TYR A 23 14.14 34.25 1.43
C TYR A 23 13.62 32.81 1.26
N GLY A 24 13.22 32.18 2.35
CA GLY A 24 12.69 30.82 2.37
C GLY A 24 13.75 29.74 2.12
N SER A 25 13.50 28.57 2.57
CA SER A 25 14.31 27.38 2.33
C SER A 25 13.42 26.17 2.13
N PHE A 26 13.95 25.11 1.51
CA PHE A 26 13.20 23.89 1.31
C PHE A 26 13.79 22.76 2.16
N ALA A 27 12.96 22.17 3.00
CA ALA A 27 13.26 20.92 3.68
C ALA A 27 12.72 19.75 2.88
N PHE A 28 13.59 18.79 2.61
CA PHE A 28 13.24 17.59 1.83
C PHE A 28 13.20 16.38 2.76
N LYS A 29 12.07 15.69 2.79
CA LYS A 29 11.97 14.39 3.45
C LYS A 29 12.73 13.36 2.60
N PRO A 30 13.69 12.62 3.15
CA PRO A 30 14.41 11.61 2.38
C PRO A 30 13.43 10.52 1.95
N LEU A 31 13.37 10.26 0.64
CA LEU A 31 12.58 9.18 0.09
C LEU A 31 13.27 7.85 0.41
N ASN A 32 12.52 6.95 1.03
CA ASN A 32 12.95 5.57 1.20
C ASN A 32 12.51 4.77 -0.04
N ILE A 33 13.26 3.73 -0.40
CA ILE A 33 12.94 2.83 -1.50
C ILE A 33 11.56 2.17 -1.34
N LEU A 34 11.12 1.96 -0.10
CA LEU A 34 9.78 1.44 0.20
C LEU A 34 8.65 2.39 -0.22
N ASN A 35 8.92 3.69 -0.42
CA ASN A 35 7.93 4.61 -0.96
C ASN A 35 7.52 4.27 -2.41
N ALA A 36 8.34 3.50 -3.14
CA ALA A 36 7.96 2.98 -4.44
C ALA A 36 6.92 1.84 -4.32
N MET A 37 6.96 1.09 -3.23
CA MET A 37 6.00 0.01 -2.94
C MET A 37 4.72 0.58 -2.33
N ASP A 38 4.86 1.36 -1.26
CA ASP A 38 3.76 2.06 -0.60
C ASP A 38 4.26 3.39 -0.03
N GLY A 39 3.72 4.49 -0.57
CA GLY A 39 4.05 5.85 -0.13
C GLY A 39 3.42 6.21 1.22
N GLY A 40 2.44 5.45 1.67
CA GLY A 40 1.67 5.74 2.87
C GLY A 40 1.07 7.14 2.84
N ILE A 41 1.23 7.90 3.92
CA ILE A 41 0.70 9.27 4.02
C ILE A 41 1.48 10.31 3.19
N ASN A 42 2.66 9.95 2.62
CA ASN A 42 3.48 10.91 1.87
C ASN A 42 2.78 11.46 0.63
N ASP A 43 1.83 10.72 0.07
CA ASP A 43 1.03 11.18 -1.08
C ASP A 43 0.13 12.36 -0.71
N ILE A 44 -0.26 12.44 0.56
CA ILE A 44 -1.11 13.52 1.10
C ILE A 44 -0.24 14.61 1.72
N THR A 45 0.73 14.22 2.57
CA THR A 45 1.57 15.17 3.31
C THR A 45 2.71 15.75 2.48
N GLY A 46 3.03 15.16 1.31
CA GLY A 46 4.15 15.57 0.48
C GLY A 46 5.53 15.22 1.06
N ASN A 47 6.56 15.51 0.28
CA ASN A 47 7.96 15.25 0.62
C ASN A 47 8.81 16.51 0.69
N VAL A 48 8.23 17.66 0.39
CA VAL A 48 8.92 18.95 0.37
C VAL A 48 8.13 19.94 1.21
N LEU A 49 8.79 20.55 2.16
CA LEU A 49 8.25 21.60 3.02
C LEU A 49 8.99 22.91 2.70
N GLN A 50 8.26 23.97 2.40
CA GLN A 50 8.84 25.31 2.30
C GLN A 50 8.89 25.90 3.71
N LEU A 51 10.06 26.32 4.11
CA LEU A 51 10.32 26.98 5.39
C LEU A 51 10.55 28.46 5.13
N GLU A 52 9.66 29.30 5.64
CA GLU A 52 9.74 30.76 5.51
C GLU A 52 9.40 31.39 6.86
N GLY A 53 10.07 32.49 7.18
CA GLY A 53 9.81 33.23 8.43
C GLY A 53 8.44 33.92 8.37
N HIS A 54 7.72 33.92 9.50
CA HIS A 54 6.41 34.58 9.69
C HIS A 54 5.25 34.01 8.87
N VAL A 55 5.45 32.92 8.15
CA VAL A 55 4.39 32.23 7.38
C VAL A 55 4.17 30.86 7.98
N GLN A 56 2.92 30.42 8.07
CA GLN A 56 2.64 29.03 8.43
C GLN A 56 3.19 28.13 7.32
N ASN A 57 4.08 27.21 7.69
CA ASN A 57 4.72 26.31 6.73
C ASN A 57 3.68 25.34 6.18
N GLU A 58 3.28 25.53 4.95
CA GLU A 58 2.35 24.65 4.25
C GLU A 58 3.11 23.66 3.36
N VAL A 59 2.58 22.47 3.23
CA VAL A 59 3.09 21.47 2.30
C VAL A 59 2.63 21.83 0.88
N ILE A 60 3.47 22.57 0.15
CA ILE A 60 3.15 23.11 -1.17
C ILE A 60 3.24 22.02 -2.26
N TYR A 61 4.08 21.01 -2.05
CA TYR A 61 4.39 19.98 -3.04
C TYR A 61 3.89 18.58 -2.66
N SER A 62 2.64 18.44 -2.23
CA SER A 62 2.02 17.12 -2.16
C SER A 62 1.51 16.70 -3.55
N GLU A 63 1.60 15.43 -3.90
CA GLU A 63 1.00 14.93 -5.15
C GLU A 63 -0.52 15.21 -5.17
N ALA A 64 -1.16 15.18 -4.00
CA ALA A 64 -2.58 15.48 -3.86
C ALA A 64 -2.91 16.95 -4.16
N SER A 65 -2.02 17.90 -3.85
CA SER A 65 -2.25 19.33 -4.11
C SER A 65 -2.02 19.73 -5.57
N GLN A 66 -1.16 18.99 -6.28
CA GLN A 66 -0.80 19.30 -7.67
C GLN A 66 -1.60 18.50 -8.70
N ALA A 67 -2.29 17.45 -8.27
CA ALA A 67 -3.04 16.60 -9.17
C ALA A 67 -4.39 17.22 -9.54
N LEU A 68 -4.57 17.61 -10.78
CA LEU A 68 -5.89 17.73 -11.41
C LEU A 68 -6.63 16.40 -11.18
N SER A 69 -7.94 16.45 -10.96
CA SER A 69 -8.78 15.31 -10.53
C SER A 69 -8.57 14.01 -11.31
N VAL A 70 -8.20 14.10 -12.58
CA VAL A 70 -7.91 12.95 -13.46
C VAL A 70 -6.54 12.32 -13.15
N SER A 71 -5.55 13.10 -12.75
CA SER A 71 -4.19 12.61 -12.48
C SER A 71 -4.07 11.90 -11.13
N LYS A 72 -5.05 12.02 -10.25
CA LYS A 72 -5.12 11.29 -8.98
C LYS A 72 -5.21 9.76 -9.19
N PHE A 73 -5.80 9.34 -10.31
CA PHE A 73 -5.92 7.93 -10.70
C PHE A 73 -4.84 7.48 -11.70
N GLY A 74 -4.02 8.40 -12.22
CA GLY A 74 -3.16 8.16 -13.38
C GLY A 74 -1.78 7.56 -13.11
N LYS A 75 -1.33 7.44 -11.88
CA LYS A 75 -0.04 6.80 -11.57
C LYS A 75 -0.29 5.40 -11.03
N LEU A 76 0.03 4.39 -11.83
CA LEU A 76 0.09 2.98 -11.42
C LEU A 76 1.24 2.82 -10.40
N LYS A 77 0.95 3.13 -9.13
CA LYS A 77 1.85 2.82 -8.03
C LYS A 77 1.68 1.37 -7.60
N SER A 78 2.73 0.74 -7.12
CA SER A 78 2.66 -0.61 -6.56
C SER A 78 1.63 -0.71 -5.42
N SER A 79 1.45 0.38 -4.65
CA SER A 79 0.42 0.47 -3.61
C SER A 79 -1.00 0.28 -4.15
N LEU A 80 -1.32 0.80 -5.34
CA LEU A 80 -2.63 0.59 -5.96
C LEU A 80 -2.87 -0.90 -6.26
N ILE A 81 -1.85 -1.60 -6.76
CA ILE A 81 -1.94 -3.05 -7.02
C ILE A 81 -2.18 -3.79 -5.71
N LEU A 82 -1.40 -3.48 -4.67
CA LEU A 82 -1.51 -4.14 -3.36
C LEU A 82 -2.83 -3.84 -2.65
N GLN A 83 -3.33 -2.61 -2.73
CA GLN A 83 -4.51 -2.17 -1.99
C GLN A 83 -5.84 -2.49 -2.69
N TYR A 84 -5.85 -2.56 -4.03
CA TYR A 84 -7.09 -2.69 -4.78
C TYR A 84 -7.10 -3.89 -5.73
N VAL A 85 -6.05 -4.07 -6.56
CA VAL A 85 -6.05 -5.10 -7.61
C VAL A 85 -5.97 -6.50 -7.01
N ILE A 86 -5.02 -6.73 -6.10
CA ILE A 86 -4.89 -8.05 -5.43
C ILE A 86 -6.14 -8.37 -4.59
N PRO A 87 -6.66 -7.51 -3.72
CA PRO A 87 -7.90 -7.77 -2.99
C PRO A 87 -9.09 -8.05 -3.91
N LEU A 88 -9.27 -7.30 -4.99
CA LEU A 88 -10.32 -7.56 -5.97
C LEU A 88 -10.18 -8.96 -6.59
N PHE A 89 -8.97 -9.35 -6.96
CA PHE A 89 -8.68 -10.69 -7.46
C PHE A 89 -9.00 -11.77 -6.43
N LEU A 90 -8.65 -11.56 -5.14
CA LEU A 90 -8.96 -12.48 -4.06
C LEU A 90 -10.48 -12.62 -3.83
N ILE A 91 -11.24 -11.52 -3.96
CA ILE A 91 -12.71 -11.56 -3.90
C ILE A 91 -13.26 -12.44 -5.03
N PHE A 92 -12.81 -12.25 -6.27
CA PHE A 92 -13.24 -13.08 -7.41
C PHE A 92 -12.87 -14.55 -7.23
N LEU A 93 -11.67 -14.85 -6.73
CA LEU A 93 -11.26 -16.23 -6.44
C LEU A 93 -12.12 -16.86 -5.34
N SER A 94 -12.41 -16.13 -4.27
CA SER A 94 -13.25 -16.58 -3.17
C SER A 94 -14.65 -16.94 -3.67
N PHE A 95 -15.27 -16.02 -4.41
CA PHE A 95 -16.58 -16.21 -4.97
C PHE A 95 -16.61 -17.41 -5.94
N GLY A 96 -15.70 -17.44 -6.92
CA GLY A 96 -15.64 -18.50 -7.93
C GLY A 96 -15.37 -19.88 -7.33
N SER A 97 -14.52 -19.96 -6.30
CA SER A 97 -14.22 -21.21 -5.60
C SER A 97 -15.44 -21.81 -4.91
N MET A 98 -16.26 -20.95 -4.25
CA MET A 98 -17.47 -21.42 -3.54
C MET A 98 -18.62 -21.68 -4.50
N SER A 99 -18.85 -20.83 -5.49
CA SER A 99 -19.93 -20.96 -6.46
C SER A 99 -19.81 -22.25 -7.26
N LYS A 100 -18.62 -22.54 -7.78
CA LYS A 100 -18.34 -23.74 -8.57
C LYS A 100 -18.58 -25.04 -7.81
N GLU A 101 -18.22 -25.10 -6.52
CA GLU A 101 -18.46 -26.29 -5.71
C GLU A 101 -19.93 -26.48 -5.35
N LYS A 102 -20.70 -25.39 -5.24
CA LYS A 102 -22.16 -25.47 -5.07
C LYS A 102 -22.85 -25.99 -6.33
N GLU A 103 -22.50 -25.43 -7.48
CA GLU A 103 -23.04 -25.87 -8.78
C GLU A 103 -22.79 -27.38 -9.06
N THR A 104 -21.59 -27.84 -8.73
CA THR A 104 -21.21 -29.27 -8.89
C THR A 104 -21.73 -30.17 -7.78
N GLN A 105 -22.49 -29.64 -6.82
CA GLN A 105 -23.01 -30.36 -5.64
C GLN A 105 -21.93 -31.06 -4.77
N ARG A 106 -20.69 -30.75 -4.97
CA ARG A 106 -19.56 -31.33 -4.18
C ARG A 106 -19.66 -31.03 -2.72
N ILE A 107 -20.18 -29.85 -2.36
CA ILE A 107 -20.41 -29.47 -0.95
C ILE A 107 -21.36 -30.45 -0.27
N LYS A 108 -22.47 -30.84 -0.93
CA LYS A 108 -23.40 -31.81 -0.40
C LYS A 108 -22.77 -33.18 -0.18
N LEU A 109 -21.93 -33.61 -1.11
CA LEU A 109 -21.21 -34.88 -0.98
C LEU A 109 -20.27 -34.88 0.21
N LEU A 110 -19.51 -33.78 0.39
CA LEU A 110 -18.59 -33.63 1.52
C LEU A 110 -19.31 -33.59 2.87
N ILE A 111 -20.47 -32.94 2.94
CA ILE A 111 -21.31 -32.92 4.15
C ILE A 111 -21.83 -34.33 4.48
N LEU A 112 -22.27 -35.09 3.47
CA LEU A 112 -22.71 -36.47 3.66
C LEU A 112 -21.56 -37.38 4.13
N GLN A 113 -20.32 -37.06 3.78
CA GLN A 113 -19.11 -37.72 4.29
C GLN A 113 -18.70 -37.28 5.70
N GLY A 114 -19.46 -36.39 6.35
CA GLY A 114 -19.20 -35.93 7.72
C GLY A 114 -18.36 -34.64 7.84
N ALA A 115 -18.09 -33.94 6.72
CA ALA A 115 -17.41 -32.65 6.78
C ALA A 115 -18.36 -31.55 7.30
N SER A 116 -17.88 -30.73 8.24
CA SER A 116 -18.63 -29.56 8.71
C SER A 116 -18.46 -28.39 7.70
N ILE A 117 -19.50 -27.60 7.51
CA ILE A 117 -19.51 -26.43 6.62
C ILE A 117 -18.43 -25.45 7.03
N ASP A 118 -18.27 -25.17 8.33
CA ASP A 118 -17.28 -24.23 8.84
C ASP A 118 -15.84 -24.65 8.49
N LYS A 119 -15.53 -25.94 8.58
CA LYS A 119 -14.21 -26.46 8.16
C LYS A 119 -13.97 -26.27 6.66
N LEU A 120 -14.98 -26.49 5.84
CA LEU A 120 -14.88 -26.28 4.39
C LEU A 120 -14.66 -24.81 4.04
N VAL A 121 -15.45 -23.92 4.65
CA VAL A 121 -15.35 -22.47 4.44
C VAL A 121 -13.99 -21.96 4.88
N ASN A 122 -13.53 -22.36 6.09
CA ASN A 122 -12.22 -21.98 6.60
C ASN A 122 -11.09 -22.49 5.69
N ALA A 123 -11.14 -23.74 5.26
CA ALA A 123 -10.14 -24.29 4.35
C ALA A 123 -10.07 -23.51 3.04
N LYS A 124 -11.21 -23.10 2.47
CA LYS A 124 -11.28 -22.28 1.27
C LYS A 124 -10.74 -20.87 1.49
N SER A 125 -11.16 -20.22 2.58
CA SER A 125 -10.66 -18.90 2.92
C SER A 125 -9.13 -18.89 3.07
N ILE A 126 -8.57 -19.87 3.78
CA ILE A 126 -7.13 -20.02 3.98
C ILE A 126 -6.43 -20.30 2.63
N SER A 127 -7.01 -21.15 1.77
CA SER A 127 -6.43 -21.44 0.47
C SER A 127 -6.33 -20.18 -0.40
N VAL A 128 -7.39 -19.38 -0.47
CA VAL A 128 -7.39 -18.12 -1.23
C VAL A 128 -6.43 -17.11 -0.60
N TRP A 129 -6.39 -17.02 0.73
CA TRP A 129 -5.44 -16.18 1.44
C TRP A 129 -3.98 -16.51 1.11
N ILE A 130 -3.62 -17.80 1.02
CA ILE A 130 -2.27 -18.24 0.64
C ILE A 130 -1.88 -17.72 -0.74
N TYR A 131 -2.80 -17.68 -1.71
CA TYR A 131 -2.54 -17.05 -3.01
C TYR A 131 -2.24 -15.55 -2.88
N GLY A 132 -2.97 -14.84 -2.02
CA GLY A 132 -2.70 -13.44 -1.71
C GLY A 132 -1.32 -13.23 -1.09
N LEU A 133 -0.93 -14.08 -0.12
CA LEU A 133 0.39 -14.05 0.48
C LEU A 133 1.50 -14.34 -0.55
N PHE A 134 1.30 -15.30 -1.44
CA PHE A 134 2.24 -15.59 -2.50
C PHE A 134 2.51 -14.36 -3.38
N LEU A 135 1.45 -13.69 -3.85
CA LEU A 135 1.59 -12.46 -4.65
C LEU A 135 2.28 -11.34 -3.87
N LEU A 136 1.97 -11.20 -2.59
CA LEU A 136 2.62 -10.22 -1.71
C LEU A 136 4.11 -10.50 -1.56
N VAL A 137 4.50 -11.76 -1.32
CA VAL A 137 5.90 -12.17 -1.19
C VAL A 137 6.66 -11.92 -2.49
N VAL A 138 6.08 -12.24 -3.65
CA VAL A 138 6.67 -11.94 -4.95
C VAL A 138 6.94 -10.44 -5.10
N THR A 139 5.99 -9.59 -4.72
CA THR A 139 6.15 -8.13 -4.77
C THR A 139 7.30 -7.66 -3.86
N VAL A 140 7.41 -8.23 -2.66
CA VAL A 140 8.50 -7.92 -1.72
C VAL A 140 9.86 -8.37 -2.25
N ILE A 141 9.95 -9.56 -2.86
CA ILE A 141 11.18 -10.05 -3.48
C ILE A 141 11.64 -9.12 -4.60
N ILE A 142 10.73 -8.71 -5.48
CA ILE A 142 11.03 -7.74 -6.55
C ILE A 142 11.57 -6.43 -5.96
N GLN A 143 10.97 -5.95 -4.87
CA GLN A 143 11.41 -4.73 -4.20
C GLN A 143 12.80 -4.86 -3.58
N ILE A 144 13.15 -6.02 -3.02
CA ILE A 144 14.49 -6.28 -2.48
C ILE A 144 15.54 -6.33 -3.60
N ILE A 145 15.20 -6.92 -4.75
CA ILE A 145 16.12 -7.01 -5.90
C ILE A 145 16.42 -5.64 -6.50
N ILE A 146 15.40 -4.78 -6.61
CA ILE A 146 15.55 -3.43 -7.21
C ILE A 146 16.22 -2.47 -6.22
N GLY A 147 16.08 -2.70 -4.91
CA GLY A 147 16.48 -1.79 -3.85
C GLY A 147 17.82 -2.09 -3.21
N SER A 148 18.43 -1.06 -2.63
CA SER A 148 19.58 -1.25 -1.75
C SER A 148 19.13 -1.75 -0.37
N THR A 149 19.74 -2.84 0.10
CA THR A 149 19.38 -3.49 1.36
C THR A 149 20.06 -2.79 2.55
N ASN A 150 19.27 -2.12 3.38
CA ASN A 150 19.66 -1.60 4.70
C ASN A 150 18.94 -2.41 5.79
N PRO A 151 19.55 -2.72 6.95
CA PRO A 151 18.89 -3.49 8.01
C PRO A 151 17.54 -2.93 8.48
N GLU A 152 17.40 -1.60 8.47
CA GLU A 152 16.12 -0.95 8.81
C GLU A 152 15.00 -1.24 7.81
N ILE A 153 15.33 -1.50 6.55
CA ILE A 153 14.36 -1.82 5.51
C ILE A 153 13.66 -3.14 5.80
N PHE A 154 14.39 -4.14 6.32
CA PHE A 154 13.81 -5.45 6.66
C PHE A 154 12.74 -5.36 7.75
N LYS A 155 12.94 -4.52 8.78
CA LYS A 155 11.92 -4.30 9.82
C LYS A 155 10.65 -3.70 9.21
N ARG A 156 10.79 -2.70 8.36
CA ARG A 156 9.66 -2.03 7.68
C ARG A 156 8.95 -2.98 6.71
N LEU A 157 9.68 -3.79 5.96
CA LEU A 157 9.11 -4.83 5.09
C LEU A 157 8.32 -5.87 5.89
N ALA A 158 8.81 -6.28 7.06
CA ALA A 158 8.08 -7.19 7.95
C ALA A 158 6.73 -6.59 8.39
N TYR A 159 6.69 -5.30 8.75
CA TYR A 159 5.42 -4.62 9.08
C TYR A 159 4.49 -4.52 7.88
N ILE A 160 5.01 -4.25 6.69
CA ILE A 160 4.22 -4.21 5.45
C ILE A 160 3.64 -5.60 5.16
N LEU A 161 4.46 -6.66 5.23
CA LEU A 161 4.01 -8.04 5.05
C LEU A 161 2.91 -8.43 6.05
N LEU A 162 3.10 -8.07 7.32
CA LEU A 162 2.11 -8.36 8.36
C LEU A 162 0.80 -7.62 8.09
N SER A 163 0.87 -6.32 7.80
CA SER A 163 -0.31 -5.48 7.58
C SER A 163 -1.11 -5.92 6.36
N TYR A 164 -0.46 -6.12 5.22
CA TYR A 164 -1.14 -6.61 4.00
C TYR A 164 -1.58 -8.07 4.13
N GLY A 165 -0.82 -8.92 4.83
CA GLY A 165 -1.21 -10.28 5.13
C GLY A 165 -2.50 -10.36 5.93
N LEU A 166 -2.63 -9.54 7.00
CA LEU A 166 -3.86 -9.40 7.79
C LEU A 166 -5.00 -8.80 6.97
N TYR A 167 -4.73 -7.78 6.16
CA TYR A 167 -5.71 -7.17 5.28
C TYR A 167 -6.29 -8.19 4.29
N TYR A 168 -5.45 -8.99 3.64
CA TYR A 168 -5.89 -10.05 2.71
C TYR A 168 -6.66 -11.15 3.44
N PHE A 169 -6.28 -11.49 4.67
CA PHE A 169 -7.03 -12.44 5.49
C PHE A 169 -8.45 -11.95 5.78
N ILE A 170 -8.60 -10.69 6.16
CA ILE A 170 -9.91 -10.08 6.40
C ILE A 170 -10.76 -10.10 5.12
N ILE A 171 -10.19 -9.67 3.98
CA ILE A 171 -10.90 -9.64 2.69
C ILE A 171 -11.35 -11.03 2.25
N THR A 172 -10.47 -12.03 2.33
CA THR A 172 -10.82 -13.41 1.94
C THR A 172 -11.88 -14.00 2.86
N SER A 173 -11.78 -13.76 4.17
CA SER A 173 -12.78 -14.22 5.13
C SER A 173 -14.13 -13.56 4.87
N LEU A 174 -14.18 -12.24 4.75
CA LEU A 174 -15.42 -11.50 4.46
C LEU A 174 -16.06 -11.90 3.11
N SER A 175 -15.26 -12.30 2.14
CA SER A 175 -15.77 -12.72 0.83
C SER A 175 -16.26 -14.17 0.81
N THR A 176 -15.63 -15.06 1.60
CA THR A 176 -15.94 -16.50 1.59
C THR A 176 -17.15 -16.81 2.48
N TYR A 177 -17.26 -16.21 3.65
CA TYR A 177 -18.32 -16.50 4.63
C TYR A 177 -19.74 -16.19 4.12
N PRO A 178 -20.07 -14.99 3.61
CA PRO A 178 -21.43 -14.69 3.14
C PRO A 178 -21.88 -15.62 2.01
N VAL A 179 -20.99 -15.93 1.06
CA VAL A 179 -21.31 -16.81 -0.08
C VAL A 179 -21.64 -18.23 0.41
N SER A 180 -21.09 -18.66 1.54
CA SER A 180 -21.39 -19.98 2.09
C SER A 180 -22.81 -20.06 2.69
N TYR A 181 -23.29 -18.99 3.32
CA TYR A 181 -24.56 -18.99 4.06
C TYR A 181 -25.77 -18.52 3.24
N THR A 182 -25.59 -17.61 2.27
CA THR A 182 -26.73 -17.03 1.51
C THR A 182 -27.39 -17.96 0.51
N HIS A 183 -26.86 -19.16 0.28
CA HIS A 183 -27.36 -20.08 -0.73
C HIS A 183 -27.43 -21.55 -0.26
N LEU A 184 -27.48 -21.80 1.02
CA LEU A 184 -27.87 -23.09 1.59
C LEU A 184 -29.40 -23.17 1.67
#